data_a25ddaac2d006eef4274d81db1349f7c
#
_entry.id   a25ddaac2d006eef4274d81db1349f7c
#
_cell.length_a   1.000
_cell.length_b   1.000
_cell.length_c   1.000
_cell.angle_alpha   90.00
_cell.angle_beta   90.00
_cell.angle_gamma   90.00
#
_symmetry.space_group_name_H-M   'P 1'
#
loop_
_entity.id
_entity.type
_entity.pdbx_description
1 polymer ?
#
loop_
_entity_poly.entity_id
_entity_poly.type
_entity_poly.pdbx_seq_one_letter_code
_entity_poly.pdbx_strand_id
1 'polypeptide(L)'
;MNTLATDIDIYIKKLRRAGRIKGNERTAWLIYDFTTRQYLVAINATRSHQSASMVKPFIALAFFHKVREGKLQYTSFHRSRMEAMIQRSDNSATNYFIQLLNRTSRRSGPAEAERTLKRYHPDIFRHTRIVERIPGGGRTYRNKASALDYHRFLYALWYNRLPYSAELKRLMNLPNRDRVYSDAHGVARQTWVIDKTGTTARLCGDMGILIAQGRNGYRYPYTFVGIIEKSRSAGNYKAWKDDRGDVIREVSSLAYAHLQRMHNLV
;
A
#
# COMPACT_ATOMS: atom_id res chain seq x y z
N MET A 1 -17.42 21.56 -12.31
CA MET A 1 -16.05 21.05 -11.97
C MET A 1 -16.07 19.55 -12.13
N ASN A 2 -15.08 18.95 -12.80
CA ASN A 2 -14.99 17.50 -12.91
C ASN A 2 -14.74 16.88 -11.51
N THR A 3 -15.17 15.64 -11.33
CA THR A 3 -14.81 14.88 -10.13
C THR A 3 -13.33 14.50 -10.20
N LEU A 4 -12.69 14.26 -9.03
CA LEU A 4 -11.30 13.79 -8.99
C LEU A 4 -11.11 12.48 -9.78
N ALA A 5 -12.09 11.58 -9.73
CA ALA A 5 -12.05 10.33 -10.49
C ALA A 5 -12.02 10.61 -12.01
N THR A 6 -12.78 11.58 -12.48
CA THR A 6 -12.77 12.01 -13.90
C THR A 6 -11.41 12.60 -14.29
N ASP A 7 -10.83 13.46 -13.45
CA ASP A 7 -9.53 14.08 -13.73
C ASP A 7 -8.41 13.03 -13.83
N ILE A 8 -8.40 12.06 -12.92
CA ILE A 8 -7.44 10.94 -12.96
C ILE A 8 -7.66 10.07 -14.20
N ASP A 9 -8.91 9.76 -14.56
CA ASP A 9 -9.20 8.96 -15.75
C ASP A 9 -8.74 9.67 -17.04
N ILE A 10 -9.01 10.97 -17.15
CA ILE A 10 -8.53 11.81 -18.26
C ILE A 10 -7.00 11.79 -18.33
N TYR A 11 -6.33 11.97 -17.19
CA TYR A 11 -4.86 11.95 -17.12
C TYR A 11 -4.29 10.60 -17.56
N ILE A 12 -4.81 9.49 -17.06
CA ILE A 12 -4.35 8.15 -17.45
C ILE A 12 -4.63 7.87 -18.95
N LYS A 13 -5.79 8.29 -19.46
CA LYS A 13 -6.10 8.18 -20.90
C LYS A 13 -5.14 9.02 -21.76
N LYS A 14 -4.77 10.22 -21.33
CA LYS A 14 -3.74 11.05 -22.01
C LYS A 14 -2.40 10.32 -22.08
N LEU A 15 -1.95 9.72 -20.96
CA LEU A 15 -0.71 8.94 -20.92
C LEU A 15 -0.76 7.70 -21.84
N ARG A 16 -1.93 7.05 -21.94
CA ARG A 16 -2.13 5.93 -22.87
C ARG A 16 -2.04 6.36 -24.32
N ARG A 17 -2.68 7.46 -24.70
CA ARG A 17 -2.62 8.03 -26.07
C ARG A 17 -1.19 8.42 -26.44
N ALA A 18 -0.42 8.96 -25.50
CA ALA A 18 0.99 9.30 -25.69
C ALA A 18 1.93 8.07 -25.65
N GLY A 19 1.42 6.84 -25.51
CA GLY A 19 2.21 5.61 -25.42
C GLY A 19 3.07 5.49 -24.16
N ARG A 20 2.90 6.41 -23.19
CA ARG A 20 3.62 6.38 -21.93
C ARG A 20 3.12 5.24 -21.04
N ILE A 21 1.80 5.05 -20.87
CA ILE A 21 1.20 3.84 -20.30
C ILE A 21 0.74 2.94 -21.44
N LYS A 22 1.31 1.76 -21.55
CA LYS A 22 1.06 0.83 -22.68
C LYS A 22 -0.23 0.01 -22.46
N GLY A 23 -0.80 -0.54 -23.55
CA GLY A 23 -2.03 -1.33 -23.51
C GLY A 23 -1.97 -2.57 -22.61
N ASN A 24 -0.77 -3.13 -22.42
CA ASN A 24 -0.53 -4.27 -21.53
C ASN A 24 -0.35 -3.89 -20.04
N GLU A 25 -0.56 -2.63 -19.67
CA GLU A 25 -0.48 -2.14 -18.30
C GLU A 25 -1.88 -1.84 -17.76
N ARG A 26 -2.15 -2.35 -16.57
CA ARG A 26 -3.40 -2.17 -15.84
C ARG A 26 -3.16 -1.22 -14.69
N THR A 27 -4.12 -0.34 -14.40
CA THR A 27 -4.03 0.60 -13.28
C THR A 27 -5.20 0.42 -12.34
N ALA A 28 -4.98 0.67 -11.05
CA ALA A 28 -6.02 0.79 -10.05
C ALA A 28 -5.72 1.98 -9.14
N TRP A 29 -6.75 2.75 -8.83
CA TRP A 29 -6.68 3.95 -8.00
C TRP A 29 -7.80 3.95 -6.98
N LEU A 30 -7.46 4.23 -5.72
CA LEU A 30 -8.45 4.44 -4.68
C LEU A 30 -8.01 5.57 -3.77
N ILE A 31 -8.90 6.55 -3.57
CA ILE A 31 -8.70 7.68 -2.65
C ILE A 31 -9.97 7.81 -1.83
N TYR A 32 -9.82 7.83 -0.51
CA TYR A 32 -10.92 7.97 0.43
C TYR A 32 -10.60 9.07 1.44
N ASP A 33 -11.51 10.01 1.58
CA ASP A 33 -11.42 11.10 2.54
C ASP A 33 -12.08 10.70 3.86
N PHE A 34 -11.31 10.64 4.95
CA PHE A 34 -11.84 10.30 6.27
C PHE A 34 -12.73 11.39 6.85
N THR A 35 -12.53 12.64 6.45
CA THR A 35 -13.29 13.79 6.96
C THR A 35 -14.74 13.77 6.45
N THR A 36 -14.92 13.63 5.16
CA THR A 36 -16.25 13.51 4.52
C THR A 36 -16.78 12.09 4.52
N ARG A 37 -15.95 11.10 4.82
CA ARG A 37 -16.25 9.66 4.75
C ARG A 37 -16.67 9.21 3.35
N GLN A 38 -16.04 9.76 2.32
CA GLN A 38 -16.40 9.50 0.93
C GLN A 38 -15.24 8.91 0.15
N TYR A 39 -15.58 8.01 -0.78
CA TYR A 39 -14.67 7.61 -1.85
C TYR A 39 -14.61 8.72 -2.89
N LEU A 40 -13.48 9.39 -3.00
CA LEU A 40 -13.23 10.38 -4.04
C LEU A 40 -12.85 9.72 -5.37
N VAL A 41 -12.20 8.55 -5.27
CA VAL A 41 -11.76 7.74 -6.40
C VAL A 41 -11.88 6.25 -6.07
N ALA A 42 -12.44 5.45 -6.97
CA ALA A 42 -12.51 3.99 -6.88
C ALA A 42 -12.42 3.34 -8.28
N ILE A 43 -11.29 3.54 -8.98
CA ILE A 43 -11.07 3.03 -10.34
C ILE A 43 -10.40 1.66 -10.26
N ASN A 44 -11.03 0.61 -10.81
CA ASN A 44 -10.56 -0.77 -10.76
C ASN A 44 -10.24 -1.28 -9.34
N ALA A 45 -10.89 -0.72 -8.31
CA ALA A 45 -10.54 -0.89 -6.90
C ALA A 45 -10.62 -2.35 -6.42
N THR A 46 -11.52 -3.16 -6.98
CA THR A 46 -11.70 -4.59 -6.63
C THR A 46 -10.81 -5.52 -7.44
N ARG A 47 -10.16 -5.01 -8.49
CA ARG A 47 -9.31 -5.83 -9.34
C ARG A 47 -8.08 -6.32 -8.59
N SER A 48 -7.82 -7.62 -8.67
CA SER A 48 -6.66 -8.24 -8.05
C SER A 48 -5.39 -7.95 -8.85
N HIS A 49 -4.37 -7.46 -8.17
CA HIS A 49 -3.03 -7.16 -8.70
C HIS A 49 -1.97 -7.93 -7.92
N GLN A 50 -0.78 -8.06 -8.46
CA GLN A 50 0.38 -8.50 -7.66
C GLN A 50 0.52 -7.57 -6.45
N SER A 51 0.89 -8.13 -5.31
CA SER A 51 1.03 -7.31 -4.09
C SER A 51 2.42 -6.69 -3.97
N ALA A 52 3.43 -7.29 -4.57
CA ALA A 52 4.82 -6.90 -4.36
C ALA A 52 5.11 -6.73 -2.85
N SER A 53 5.88 -5.71 -2.47
CA SER A 53 6.18 -5.42 -1.06
C SER A 53 5.04 -4.76 -0.28
N MET A 54 3.93 -4.39 -0.93
CA MET A 54 2.74 -3.89 -0.22
C MET A 54 2.06 -4.98 0.62
N VAL A 55 2.40 -6.26 0.44
CA VAL A 55 1.94 -7.36 1.31
C VAL A 55 2.61 -7.37 2.68
N LYS A 56 3.73 -6.68 2.87
CA LYS A 56 4.54 -6.76 4.11
C LYS A 56 3.80 -6.29 5.36
N PRO A 57 3.02 -5.20 5.36
CA PRO A 57 2.14 -4.87 6.48
C PRO A 57 1.10 -5.95 6.80
N PHE A 58 0.64 -6.70 5.79
CA PHE A 58 -0.27 -7.84 6.01
C PHE A 58 0.43 -9.01 6.72
N ILE A 59 1.69 -9.30 6.34
CA ILE A 59 2.52 -10.29 7.05
C ILE A 59 2.76 -9.85 8.50
N ALA A 60 3.05 -8.56 8.74
CA ALA A 60 3.18 -8.00 10.08
C ALA A 60 1.89 -8.16 10.89
N LEU A 61 0.73 -7.85 10.31
CA LEU A 61 -0.56 -8.02 10.96
C LEU A 61 -0.84 -9.49 11.31
N ALA A 62 -0.56 -10.43 10.40
CA ALA A 62 -0.70 -11.85 10.67
C ALA A 62 0.20 -12.31 11.84
N PHE A 63 1.44 -11.81 11.89
CA PHE A 63 2.36 -12.05 13.02
C PHE A 63 1.77 -11.48 14.33
N PHE A 64 1.26 -10.25 14.35
CA PHE A 64 0.68 -9.64 15.54
C PHE A 64 -0.58 -10.38 16.04
N HIS A 65 -1.35 -10.98 15.13
CA HIS A 65 -2.42 -11.89 15.56
C HIS A 65 -1.88 -13.12 16.30
N LYS A 66 -0.75 -13.69 15.84
CA LYS A 66 -0.11 -14.83 16.52
C LYS A 66 0.50 -14.44 17.87
N VAL A 67 0.95 -13.20 18.00
CA VAL A 67 1.36 -12.66 19.31
C VAL A 67 0.15 -12.55 20.25
N ARG A 68 -0.98 -12.04 19.79
CA ARG A 68 -2.23 -12.00 20.57
C ARG A 68 -2.78 -13.39 20.95
N GLU A 69 -2.55 -14.40 20.08
CA GLU A 69 -2.90 -15.79 20.37
C GLU A 69 -1.94 -16.45 21.38
N GLY A 70 -0.90 -15.76 21.85
CA GLY A 70 0.14 -16.33 22.73
C GLY A 70 1.10 -17.30 22.05
N LYS A 71 1.03 -17.44 20.71
CA LYS A 71 1.86 -18.38 19.95
C LYS A 71 3.22 -17.84 19.55
N LEU A 72 3.36 -16.54 19.51
CA LEU A 72 4.62 -15.83 19.21
C LEU A 72 4.83 -14.70 20.21
N GLN A 73 6.06 -14.19 20.28
CA GLN A 73 6.41 -13.05 21.11
C GLN A 73 6.91 -11.89 20.24
N TYR A 74 6.63 -10.66 20.62
CA TYR A 74 7.17 -9.47 19.99
C TYR A 74 8.26 -8.86 20.86
N THR A 75 9.49 -9.22 20.59
CA THR A 75 10.69 -8.78 21.34
C THR A 75 11.39 -7.62 20.62
N SER A 76 12.42 -7.02 21.24
CA SER A 76 13.29 -6.00 20.61
C SER A 76 13.93 -6.50 19.31
N PHE A 77 14.33 -7.76 19.27
CA PHE A 77 14.87 -8.41 18.07
C PHE A 77 13.82 -8.47 16.94
N HIS A 78 12.57 -8.83 17.24
CA HIS A 78 11.49 -8.82 16.25
C HIS A 78 11.17 -7.41 15.79
N ARG A 79 11.21 -6.41 16.68
CA ARG A 79 11.00 -5.01 16.34
C ARG A 79 11.99 -4.51 15.32
N SER A 80 13.28 -4.74 15.53
CA SER A 80 14.34 -4.36 14.59
C SER A 80 14.17 -5.02 13.22
N ARG A 81 13.80 -6.31 13.18
CA ARG A 81 13.51 -7.02 11.91
C ARG A 81 12.23 -6.52 11.25
N MET A 82 11.22 -6.15 12.03
CA MET A 82 9.98 -5.58 11.50
C MET A 82 10.25 -4.22 10.83
N GLU A 83 11.10 -3.39 11.42
CA GLU A 83 11.57 -2.14 10.82
C GLU A 83 12.33 -2.41 9.51
N ALA A 84 13.20 -3.41 9.47
CA ALA A 84 13.86 -3.82 8.21
C ALA A 84 12.85 -4.24 7.15
N MET A 85 11.84 -5.03 7.52
CA MET A 85 10.81 -5.50 6.61
C MET A 85 9.95 -4.36 6.05
N ILE A 86 9.48 -3.45 6.89
CA ILE A 86 8.53 -2.40 6.49
C ILE A 86 9.26 -1.21 5.87
N GLN A 87 10.22 -0.62 6.58
CA GLN A 87 10.94 0.58 6.14
C GLN A 87 11.85 0.30 4.95
N ARG A 88 12.80 -0.63 5.10
CA ARG A 88 13.79 -0.94 4.07
C ARG A 88 13.30 -1.96 3.03
N SER A 89 12.08 -2.46 3.25
CA SER A 89 11.49 -3.48 2.37
C SER A 89 12.34 -4.76 2.26
N ASP A 90 13.04 -5.13 3.34
CA ASP A 90 13.94 -6.28 3.37
C ASP A 90 13.19 -7.61 3.17
N ASN A 91 13.64 -8.39 2.18
CA ASN A 91 13.00 -9.66 1.82
C ASN A 91 13.39 -10.79 2.77
N SER A 92 14.60 -10.76 3.32
CA SER A 92 15.06 -11.76 4.29
C SER A 92 14.30 -11.62 5.60
N ALA A 93 14.09 -10.37 6.06
CA ALA A 93 13.24 -10.07 7.21
C ALA A 93 11.79 -10.50 6.96
N THR A 94 11.25 -10.29 5.76
CA THR A 94 9.90 -10.77 5.38
C THR A 94 9.81 -12.29 5.49
N ASN A 95 10.76 -13.00 4.91
CA ASN A 95 10.79 -14.47 4.94
C ASN A 95 11.00 -15.02 6.34
N TYR A 96 11.71 -14.30 7.21
CA TYR A 96 11.83 -14.65 8.62
C TYR A 96 10.45 -14.67 9.30
N PHE A 97 9.63 -13.60 9.14
CA PHE A 97 8.28 -13.58 9.73
C PHE A 97 7.35 -14.63 9.12
N ILE A 98 7.44 -14.87 7.81
CA ILE A 98 6.71 -15.97 7.15
C ILE A 98 7.13 -17.33 7.76
N GLN A 99 8.41 -17.52 8.08
CA GLN A 99 8.89 -18.74 8.73
C GLN A 99 8.38 -18.89 10.17
N LEU A 100 8.28 -17.79 10.93
CA LEU A 100 7.66 -17.82 12.25
C LEU A 100 6.19 -18.23 12.16
N LEU A 101 5.43 -17.68 11.20
CA LEU A 101 4.04 -18.08 10.96
C LEU A 101 3.92 -19.58 10.62
N ASN A 102 4.86 -20.14 9.86
CA ASN A 102 4.91 -21.57 9.56
C ASN A 102 4.99 -22.46 10.83
N ARG A 103 5.60 -21.96 11.89
CA ARG A 103 5.74 -22.69 13.17
C ARG A 103 4.46 -22.67 14.02
N THR A 104 3.48 -21.84 13.68
CA THR A 104 2.24 -21.68 14.47
C THR A 104 1.11 -22.61 14.07
N SER A 105 1.27 -23.36 12.98
CA SER A 105 0.28 -24.31 12.47
C SER A 105 0.93 -25.36 11.57
N ARG A 106 0.13 -26.35 11.13
CA ARG A 106 0.56 -27.36 10.14
C ARG A 106 0.60 -26.83 8.70
N ARG A 107 0.22 -25.56 8.46
CA ARG A 107 0.21 -24.94 7.13
C ARG A 107 1.55 -24.28 6.82
N SER A 108 1.83 -24.08 5.52
CA SER A 108 2.96 -23.23 5.13
C SER A 108 2.76 -21.81 5.65
N GLY A 109 3.87 -21.09 5.91
CA GLY A 109 3.82 -19.72 6.44
C GLY A 109 2.97 -18.76 5.61
N PRO A 110 3.07 -18.74 4.26
CA PRO A 110 2.18 -17.93 3.43
C PRO A 110 0.70 -18.28 3.60
N ALA A 111 0.35 -19.57 3.58
CA ALA A 111 -1.02 -20.04 3.78
C ALA A 111 -1.55 -19.73 5.19
N GLU A 112 -0.69 -19.81 6.21
CA GLU A 112 -1.08 -19.42 7.57
C GLU A 112 -1.28 -17.90 7.70
N ALA A 113 -0.46 -17.09 7.03
CA ALA A 113 -0.67 -15.64 6.96
C ALA A 113 -2.04 -15.32 6.36
N GLU A 114 -2.34 -15.83 5.16
CA GLU A 114 -3.63 -15.62 4.49
C GLU A 114 -4.81 -16.06 5.37
N ARG A 115 -4.72 -17.28 5.93
CA ARG A 115 -5.77 -17.84 6.79
C ARG A 115 -6.02 -16.98 8.03
N THR A 116 -4.96 -16.54 8.69
CA THR A 116 -5.05 -15.68 9.87
C THR A 116 -5.77 -14.37 9.55
N LEU A 117 -5.36 -13.70 8.47
CA LEU A 117 -5.98 -12.45 8.03
C LEU A 117 -7.46 -12.61 7.70
N LYS A 118 -7.81 -13.64 6.92
CA LYS A 118 -9.21 -13.90 6.53
C LYS A 118 -10.08 -14.38 7.68
N ARG A 119 -9.50 -15.08 8.65
CA ARG A 119 -10.23 -15.49 9.86
C ARG A 119 -10.65 -14.31 10.71
N TYR A 120 -9.74 -13.36 10.94
CA TYR A 120 -9.99 -12.23 11.83
C TYR A 120 -10.61 -11.02 11.12
N HIS A 121 -10.36 -10.89 9.81
CA HIS A 121 -10.78 -9.73 9.03
C HIS A 121 -11.27 -10.15 7.62
N PRO A 122 -12.33 -11.00 7.53
CA PRO A 122 -12.82 -11.52 6.26
C PRO A 122 -13.26 -10.39 5.31
N ASP A 123 -13.77 -9.30 5.86
CA ASP A 123 -14.22 -8.16 5.06
C ASP A 123 -13.10 -7.29 4.51
N ILE A 124 -11.92 -7.32 5.12
CA ILE A 124 -10.75 -6.57 4.66
C ILE A 124 -10.06 -7.31 3.51
N PHE A 125 -9.74 -8.61 3.70
CA PHE A 125 -8.83 -9.36 2.83
C PHE A 125 -9.55 -10.26 1.81
N ARG A 126 -10.63 -9.74 1.18
CA ARG A 126 -11.47 -10.51 0.24
C ARG A 126 -10.70 -10.97 -1.01
N HIS A 127 -9.91 -10.10 -1.60
CA HIS A 127 -9.15 -10.34 -2.83
C HIS A 127 -7.68 -10.67 -2.57
N THR A 128 -7.28 -10.72 -1.29
CA THR A 128 -5.90 -10.99 -0.90
C THR A 128 -5.58 -12.48 -1.00
N ARG A 129 -4.43 -12.79 -1.61
CA ARG A 129 -3.83 -14.12 -1.70
C ARG A 129 -2.37 -14.04 -1.30
N ILE A 130 -1.97 -14.88 -0.34
CA ILE A 130 -0.58 -14.98 0.13
C ILE A 130 -0.18 -16.45 -0.02
N VAL A 131 0.48 -16.78 -1.12
CA VAL A 131 0.73 -18.16 -1.55
C VAL A 131 2.21 -18.50 -1.67
N GLU A 132 3.09 -17.49 -1.56
CA GLU A 132 4.52 -17.70 -1.71
C GLU A 132 5.35 -16.84 -0.76
N ARG A 133 6.55 -17.33 -0.43
CA ARG A 133 7.61 -16.55 0.20
C ARG A 133 8.22 -15.59 -0.84
N ILE A 134 9.02 -14.62 -0.40
CA ILE A 134 9.75 -13.77 -1.32
C ILE A 134 10.96 -14.55 -1.86
N PRO A 135 10.99 -14.94 -3.13
CA PRO A 135 12.11 -15.70 -3.68
C PRO A 135 13.36 -14.84 -3.79
N GLY A 136 14.51 -15.48 -3.98
CA GLY A 136 15.77 -14.78 -4.30
C GLY A 136 15.59 -13.85 -5.50
N GLY A 137 16.17 -12.64 -5.40
CA GLY A 137 15.99 -11.59 -6.40
C GLY A 137 14.63 -10.88 -6.38
N GLY A 138 13.77 -11.15 -5.37
CA GLY A 138 12.52 -10.42 -5.15
C GLY A 138 11.42 -10.67 -6.20
N ARG A 139 11.52 -11.72 -7.00
CA ARG A 139 10.57 -12.04 -8.07
C ARG A 139 9.29 -12.69 -7.53
N THR A 140 8.52 -11.96 -6.77
CA THR A 140 7.24 -12.41 -6.21
C THR A 140 6.09 -11.90 -7.08
N TYR A 141 5.35 -12.80 -7.71
CA TYR A 141 4.29 -12.47 -8.67
C TYR A 141 2.95 -13.11 -8.35
N ARG A 142 2.90 -14.04 -7.40
CA ARG A 142 1.72 -14.85 -7.10
C ARG A 142 0.93 -14.32 -5.91
N ASN A 143 1.58 -13.61 -4.98
CA ASN A 143 0.89 -12.90 -3.92
C ASN A 143 0.10 -11.74 -4.52
N LYS A 144 -1.17 -11.61 -4.14
CA LYS A 144 -2.10 -10.65 -4.73
C LYS A 144 -2.90 -9.91 -3.68
N ALA A 145 -3.32 -8.69 -4.02
CA ALA A 145 -4.32 -7.92 -3.30
C ALA A 145 -5.01 -6.92 -4.24
N SER A 146 -6.11 -6.35 -3.81
CA SER A 146 -6.81 -5.27 -4.53
C SER A 146 -6.57 -3.92 -3.85
N ALA A 147 -6.78 -2.82 -4.59
CA ALA A 147 -6.74 -1.48 -4.01
C ALA A 147 -7.76 -1.33 -2.88
N LEU A 148 -8.91 -1.99 -3.00
CA LEU A 148 -9.95 -1.99 -1.97
C LEU A 148 -9.52 -2.73 -0.69
N ASP A 149 -8.80 -3.87 -0.80
CA ASP A 149 -8.27 -4.56 0.37
C ASP A 149 -7.21 -3.71 1.09
N TYR A 150 -6.33 -3.02 0.35
CA TYR A 150 -5.37 -2.08 0.93
C TYR A 150 -6.08 -0.92 1.65
N HIS A 151 -7.07 -0.30 1.01
CA HIS A 151 -7.84 0.76 1.65
C HIS A 151 -8.53 0.28 2.93
N ARG A 152 -9.20 -0.88 2.92
CA ARG A 152 -9.89 -1.42 4.10
C ARG A 152 -8.92 -1.70 5.25
N PHE A 153 -7.71 -2.20 4.93
CA PHE A 153 -6.63 -2.36 5.90
C PHE A 153 -6.21 -1.00 6.48
N LEU A 154 -5.96 0.00 5.64
CA LEU A 154 -5.58 1.36 6.07
C LEU A 154 -6.70 2.02 6.90
N TYR A 155 -7.95 1.82 6.51
CA TYR A 155 -9.11 2.30 7.26
C TYR A 155 -9.17 1.68 8.66
N ALA A 156 -9.04 0.36 8.76
CA ALA A 156 -9.04 -0.33 10.05
C ALA A 156 -7.81 0.06 10.90
N LEU A 157 -6.65 0.27 10.25
CA LEU A 157 -5.43 0.75 10.88
C LEU A 157 -5.61 2.16 11.47
N TRP A 158 -6.22 3.08 10.71
CA TRP A 158 -6.48 4.45 11.16
C TRP A 158 -7.31 4.47 12.44
N TYR A 159 -8.39 3.71 12.47
CA TYR A 159 -9.30 3.63 13.62
C TYR A 159 -8.85 2.66 14.73
N ASN A 160 -7.61 2.21 14.74
CA ASN A 160 -7.06 1.29 15.76
C ASN A 160 -7.85 -0.03 15.91
N ARG A 161 -8.46 -0.52 14.83
CA ARG A 161 -9.26 -1.76 14.84
C ARG A 161 -8.44 -3.04 14.61
N LEU A 162 -7.13 -2.91 14.42
CA LEU A 162 -6.21 -4.01 14.21
C LEU A 162 -5.31 -4.21 15.43
N PRO A 163 -4.86 -5.45 15.71
CA PRO A 163 -3.87 -5.66 16.76
C PRO A 163 -2.58 -4.89 16.43
N TYR A 164 -2.00 -4.29 17.45
CA TYR A 164 -0.77 -3.50 17.32
C TYR A 164 -0.88 -2.32 16.32
N SER A 165 -2.06 -1.72 16.17
CA SER A 165 -2.28 -0.60 15.24
C SER A 165 -1.29 0.55 15.46
N ALA A 166 -0.98 0.91 16.70
CA ALA A 166 -0.01 1.97 17.00
C ALA A 166 1.38 1.61 16.46
N GLU A 167 1.82 0.36 16.67
CA GLU A 167 3.11 -0.12 16.16
C GLU A 167 3.14 -0.23 14.64
N LEU A 168 2.07 -0.74 14.01
CA LEU A 168 1.95 -0.76 12.54
C LEU A 168 2.01 0.64 11.95
N LYS A 169 1.33 1.63 12.55
CA LYS A 169 1.42 3.03 12.12
C LYS A 169 2.84 3.58 12.29
N ARG A 170 3.48 3.31 13.43
CA ARG A 170 4.88 3.70 13.66
C ARG A 170 5.81 3.13 12.60
N LEU A 171 5.71 1.82 12.31
CA LEU A 171 6.53 1.14 11.32
C LEU A 171 6.34 1.69 9.91
N MET A 172 5.10 1.96 9.52
CA MET A 172 4.76 2.50 8.19
C MET A 172 5.04 4.00 8.05
N ASN A 173 5.26 4.71 9.18
CA ASN A 173 5.66 6.13 9.18
C ASN A 173 7.19 6.32 9.21
N LEU A 174 7.98 5.24 9.32
CA LEU A 174 9.44 5.35 9.27
C LEU A 174 9.87 5.93 7.91
N PRO A 175 10.86 6.85 7.89
CA PRO A 175 11.30 7.50 6.66
C PRO A 175 11.65 6.50 5.56
N ASN A 176 11.04 6.66 4.41
CA ASN A 176 11.32 5.88 3.21
C ASN A 176 11.17 6.76 1.96
N ARG A 177 11.52 6.22 0.79
CA ARG A 177 11.30 6.90 -0.49
C ARG A 177 9.98 6.40 -1.09
N ASP A 178 8.88 7.01 -0.67
CA ASP A 178 7.53 6.72 -1.14
C ASP A 178 7.24 7.31 -2.54
N ARG A 179 5.99 7.15 -3.00
CA ARG A 179 5.49 7.68 -4.27
C ARG A 179 4.22 8.50 -4.11
N VAL A 180 3.84 8.80 -2.89
CA VAL A 180 2.61 9.53 -2.59
C VAL A 180 2.90 10.92 -2.02
N TYR A 181 4.13 11.13 -1.54
CA TYR A 181 4.60 12.36 -0.92
C TYR A 181 5.97 12.78 -1.44
N SER A 182 6.97 11.88 -1.40
CA SER A 182 8.34 12.19 -1.84
C SER A 182 8.37 12.56 -3.33
N ASP A 183 8.80 13.77 -3.62
CA ASP A 183 8.84 14.35 -4.97
C ASP A 183 7.45 14.49 -5.65
N ALA A 184 6.34 14.44 -4.90
CA ALA A 184 5.01 14.72 -5.41
C ALA A 184 4.76 16.25 -5.37
N HIS A 185 4.73 16.88 -6.53
CA HIS A 185 4.54 18.34 -6.64
C HIS A 185 3.19 18.77 -6.04
N GLY A 186 3.23 19.84 -5.23
CA GLY A 186 2.03 20.39 -4.61
C GLY A 186 1.56 19.70 -3.34
N VAL A 187 2.09 18.53 -2.98
CA VAL A 187 1.84 17.94 -1.66
C VAL A 187 2.69 18.66 -0.62
N ALA A 188 2.03 19.27 0.37
CA ALA A 188 2.70 20.11 1.35
C ALA A 188 3.69 19.34 2.23
N ARG A 189 4.86 19.94 2.50
CA ARG A 189 5.97 19.30 3.24
C ARG A 189 5.62 18.86 4.67
N GLN A 190 4.64 19.47 5.31
CA GLN A 190 4.13 19.12 6.64
C GLN A 190 3.12 17.97 6.62
N THR A 191 2.84 17.36 5.47
CA THR A 191 1.97 16.18 5.36
C THR A 191 2.65 14.97 5.99
N TRP A 192 2.00 14.33 6.93
CA TRP A 192 2.48 13.07 7.51
C TRP A 192 2.05 11.90 6.65
N VAL A 193 2.94 10.92 6.50
CA VAL A 193 2.72 9.77 5.62
C VAL A 193 2.93 8.47 6.39
N ILE A 194 1.99 7.57 6.25
CA ILE A 194 2.02 6.20 6.76
C ILE A 194 1.82 5.32 5.54
N ASP A 195 2.89 4.79 4.94
CA ASP A 195 2.81 4.12 3.65
C ASP A 195 3.58 2.82 3.55
N LYS A 196 3.34 2.11 2.46
CA LYS A 196 4.18 1.02 1.98
C LYS A 196 4.20 0.95 0.45
N THR A 197 5.37 1.16 -0.10
CA THR A 197 5.65 0.94 -1.52
C THR A 197 5.71 -0.53 -1.89
N GLY A 198 5.42 -0.83 -3.15
CA GLY A 198 5.61 -2.15 -3.74
C GLY A 198 6.18 -2.07 -5.15
N THR A 199 7.20 -2.89 -5.44
CA THR A 199 7.81 -2.91 -6.76
C THR A 199 8.28 -4.31 -7.13
N THR A 200 7.99 -4.71 -8.36
CA THR A 200 8.58 -5.87 -9.06
C THR A 200 8.89 -5.46 -10.50
N ALA A 201 9.46 -6.34 -11.31
CA ALA A 201 9.62 -6.07 -12.73
C ALA A 201 8.28 -5.94 -13.50
N ARG A 202 7.14 -6.16 -12.82
CA ARG A 202 5.79 -6.12 -13.40
C ARG A 202 4.83 -5.20 -12.64
N LEU A 203 5.21 -4.67 -11.48
CA LEU A 203 4.34 -3.84 -10.66
C LEU A 203 5.12 -2.67 -10.07
N CYS A 204 4.51 -1.50 -10.11
CA CYS A 204 4.87 -0.32 -9.34
C CYS A 204 3.61 0.16 -8.61
N GLY A 205 3.67 0.29 -7.30
CA GLY A 205 2.52 0.71 -6.50
C GLY A 205 2.92 1.33 -5.18
N ASP A 206 1.97 2.01 -4.58
CA ASP A 206 2.05 2.56 -3.24
C ASP A 206 0.67 2.57 -2.58
N MET A 207 0.64 2.38 -1.27
CA MET A 207 -0.58 2.48 -0.48
C MET A 207 -0.29 3.12 0.86
N GLY A 208 -1.08 4.13 1.24
CA GLY A 208 -0.83 4.83 2.49
C GLY A 208 -1.98 5.69 2.98
N ILE A 209 -1.76 6.24 4.17
CA ILE A 209 -2.57 7.31 4.76
C ILE A 209 -1.72 8.57 4.75
N LEU A 210 -2.22 9.61 4.10
CA LEU A 210 -1.64 10.94 4.16
C LEU A 210 -2.48 11.79 5.10
N ILE A 211 -1.81 12.56 5.96
CA ILE A 211 -2.46 13.41 6.96
C ILE A 211 -2.05 14.84 6.64
N ALA A 212 -2.86 15.51 5.83
CA ALA A 212 -2.63 16.88 5.42
C ALA A 212 -3.03 17.86 6.53
N GLN A 213 -2.44 19.05 6.53
CA GLN A 213 -2.76 20.13 7.45
C GLN A 213 -3.60 21.18 6.75
N GLY A 214 -4.71 21.55 7.36
CA GLY A 214 -5.53 22.70 6.95
C GLY A 214 -5.00 24.01 7.48
N ARG A 215 -5.30 25.12 6.81
CA ARG A 215 -4.99 26.49 7.27
C ARG A 215 -5.67 26.85 8.59
N ASN A 216 -6.74 26.12 8.95
CA ASN A 216 -7.43 26.22 10.23
C ASN A 216 -6.75 25.42 11.37
N GLY A 217 -5.58 24.82 11.15
CA GLY A 217 -4.84 24.02 12.11
C GLY A 217 -5.32 22.57 12.26
N TYR A 218 -6.46 22.19 11.69
CA TYR A 218 -6.94 20.82 11.73
C TYR A 218 -6.20 19.90 10.76
N ARG A 219 -6.25 18.60 11.04
CA ARG A 219 -5.67 17.56 10.22
C ARG A 219 -6.73 16.86 9.41
N TYR A 220 -6.43 16.64 8.14
CA TYR A 220 -7.31 16.03 7.13
C TYR A 220 -6.69 14.75 6.59
N PRO A 221 -6.98 13.60 7.21
CA PRO A 221 -6.46 12.33 6.75
C PRO A 221 -7.22 11.82 5.53
N TYR A 222 -6.50 11.15 4.62
CA TYR A 222 -7.08 10.44 3.50
C TYR A 222 -6.23 9.21 3.15
N THR A 223 -6.86 8.17 2.60
CA THR A 223 -6.11 7.06 2.04
C THR A 223 -5.80 7.30 0.58
N PHE A 224 -4.65 6.84 0.16
CA PHE A 224 -4.24 6.77 -1.25
C PHE A 224 -3.74 5.37 -1.56
N VAL A 225 -4.25 4.78 -2.64
CA VAL A 225 -3.73 3.53 -3.22
C VAL A 225 -3.55 3.73 -4.71
N GLY A 226 -2.33 3.58 -5.20
CA GLY A 226 -1.99 3.65 -6.61
C GLY A 226 -1.24 2.39 -7.06
N ILE A 227 -1.74 1.72 -8.09
CA ILE A 227 -1.15 0.48 -8.62
C ILE A 227 -1.06 0.56 -10.14
N ILE A 228 0.13 0.28 -10.68
CA ILE A 228 0.37 0.10 -12.11
C ILE A 228 1.04 -1.25 -12.30
N GLU A 229 0.39 -2.17 -13.01
CA GLU A 229 0.86 -3.53 -13.23
C GLU A 229 0.90 -3.84 -14.72
N LYS A 230 1.96 -4.49 -15.18
CA LYS A 230 2.09 -4.96 -16.56
C LYS A 230 2.10 -6.49 -16.64
N SER A 231 1.65 -7.03 -17.77
CA SER A 231 1.54 -8.47 -17.97
C SER A 231 2.90 -9.17 -18.13
N ARG A 232 3.91 -8.47 -18.65
CA ARG A 232 5.27 -9.00 -18.87
C ARG A 232 6.29 -8.12 -18.14
N SER A 233 7.42 -8.71 -17.78
CA SER A 233 8.52 -7.98 -17.13
C SER A 233 9.02 -6.83 -18.00
N ALA A 234 9.39 -5.72 -17.36
CA ALA A 234 10.01 -4.59 -18.04
C ALA A 234 11.42 -4.97 -18.52
N GLY A 235 11.76 -4.67 -19.75
CA GLY A 235 13.13 -4.85 -20.27
C GLY A 235 14.11 -3.94 -19.54
N ASN A 236 13.84 -2.64 -19.48
CA ASN A 236 14.56 -1.71 -18.61
C ASN A 236 13.74 -1.48 -17.34
N TYR A 237 14.02 -2.29 -16.33
CA TYR A 237 13.32 -2.25 -15.04
C TYR A 237 13.45 -0.89 -14.35
N LYS A 238 14.66 -0.31 -14.31
CA LYS A 238 14.90 0.95 -13.61
C LYS A 238 14.08 2.08 -14.22
N ALA A 239 14.21 2.29 -15.53
CA ALA A 239 13.48 3.34 -16.23
C ALA A 239 11.96 3.17 -16.12
N TRP A 240 11.45 1.93 -16.26
CA TRP A 240 10.03 1.65 -16.12
C TRP A 240 9.51 1.94 -14.70
N LYS A 241 10.25 1.50 -13.68
CA LYS A 241 9.89 1.73 -12.27
C LYS A 241 9.86 3.23 -11.95
N ASP A 242 10.87 3.97 -12.40
CA ASP A 242 10.99 5.39 -12.11
C ASP A 242 9.84 6.16 -12.81
N ASP A 243 9.59 5.92 -14.10
CA ASP A 243 8.48 6.55 -14.82
C ASP A 243 7.10 6.20 -14.23
N ARG A 244 6.87 4.96 -13.77
CA ARG A 244 5.59 4.61 -13.12
C ARG A 244 5.48 5.20 -11.72
N GLY A 245 6.60 5.37 -11.02
CA GLY A 245 6.66 6.14 -9.78
C GLY A 245 6.21 7.57 -9.98
N ASP A 246 6.67 8.22 -11.06
CA ASP A 246 6.28 9.59 -11.39
C ASP A 246 4.79 9.71 -11.72
N VAL A 247 4.23 8.74 -12.44
CA VAL A 247 2.77 8.70 -12.68
C VAL A 247 1.98 8.61 -11.36
N ILE A 248 2.45 7.82 -10.39
CA ILE A 248 1.78 7.74 -9.07
C ILE A 248 1.90 9.08 -8.34
N ARG A 249 3.05 9.75 -8.37
CA ARG A 249 3.25 11.08 -7.79
C ARG A 249 2.32 12.13 -8.39
N GLU A 250 2.17 12.13 -9.71
CA GLU A 250 1.25 13.04 -10.40
C GLU A 250 -0.21 12.82 -9.98
N VAL A 251 -0.64 11.55 -9.86
CA VAL A 251 -1.99 11.24 -9.35
C VAL A 251 -2.14 11.65 -7.89
N SER A 252 -1.10 11.51 -7.06
CA SER A 252 -1.10 12.01 -5.68
C SER A 252 -1.20 13.54 -5.63
N SER A 253 -0.50 14.23 -6.51
CA SER A 253 -0.60 15.70 -6.65
C SER A 253 -2.01 16.15 -7.05
N LEU A 254 -2.66 15.46 -7.99
CA LEU A 254 -4.07 15.72 -8.35
C LEU A 254 -5.01 15.53 -7.17
N ALA A 255 -4.79 14.44 -6.40
CA ALA A 255 -5.57 14.16 -5.20
C ALA A 255 -5.40 15.24 -4.14
N TYR A 256 -4.16 15.65 -3.86
CA TYR A 256 -3.87 16.69 -2.90
C TYR A 256 -4.49 18.04 -3.31
N ALA A 257 -4.33 18.44 -4.56
CA ALA A 257 -4.92 19.69 -5.09
C ALA A 257 -6.46 19.70 -5.01
N HIS A 258 -7.10 18.54 -5.19
CA HIS A 258 -8.55 18.41 -5.01
C HIS A 258 -8.95 18.60 -3.54
N LEU A 259 -8.27 17.87 -2.63
CA LEU A 259 -8.50 17.95 -1.19
C LEU A 259 -8.16 19.33 -0.62
N GLN A 260 -7.14 20.01 -1.20
CA GLN A 260 -6.77 21.37 -0.83
C GLN A 260 -7.93 22.34 -1.05
N ARG A 261 -8.63 22.22 -2.17
CA ARG A 261 -9.83 23.03 -2.45
C ARG A 261 -11.00 22.67 -1.54
N MET A 262 -11.18 21.37 -1.22
CA MET A 262 -12.27 20.91 -0.35
C MET A 262 -12.10 21.33 1.11
N HIS A 263 -10.88 21.25 1.62
CA HIS A 263 -10.59 21.39 3.06
C HIS A 263 -9.72 22.62 3.38
N ASN A 264 -9.47 23.49 2.43
CA ASN A 264 -8.57 24.65 2.60
C ASN A 264 -7.22 24.24 3.20
N LEU A 265 -6.56 23.24 2.57
CA LEU A 265 -5.25 22.76 3.04
C LEU A 265 -4.15 23.81 2.78
N VAL A 266 -3.04 23.64 3.51
CA VAL A 266 -1.83 24.47 3.35
C VAL A 266 -1.17 24.23 2.01
#